data_429bd334e3bbcca200ea5b573800cdf8
#
_entry.id   429bd334e3bbcca200ea5b573800cdf8
#
_cell.length_a   1.000
_cell.length_b   1.000
_cell.length_c   1.000
_cell.angle_alpha   90.00
_cell.angle_beta   90.00
_cell.angle_gamma   90.00
#
_symmetry.space_group_name_H-M   'P 1'
#
loop_
_entity.id
_entity.type
_entity.pdbx_description
1 polymer ?
#
loop_
_entity_poly.entity_id
_entity_poly.type
_entity_poly.pdbx_seq_one_letter_code
_entity_poly.pdbx_strand_id
1 'polypeptide(L)' 'MNELRLPPDTPILYEEGLWELCTDKAYEMMVHKRQFLDKDTYDYQIEYWTTKIYEANLHLRGDD' A
#
# COMPACT_ATOMS: atom_id res chain seq x y z
N MET A 1 -10.08 -10.43 9.58
CA MET A 1 -9.21 -9.28 9.82
C MET A 1 -8.58 -8.80 8.53
N ASN A 2 -8.56 -7.51 8.31
CA ASN A 2 -8.11 -6.99 7.02
C ASN A 2 -6.84 -6.15 7.19
N GLU A 3 -5.70 -6.79 7.04
CA GLU A 3 -4.40 -6.14 7.20
C GLU A 3 -4.12 -5.11 6.11
N LEU A 4 -4.85 -5.17 5.01
CA LEU A 4 -4.62 -4.26 3.89
C LEU A 4 -5.37 -2.93 4.07
N ARG A 5 -6.27 -2.85 5.03
CA ARG A 5 -7.01 -1.62 5.24
C ARG A 5 -6.18 -0.58 5.98
N LEU A 6 -6.30 0.65 5.50
CA LEU A 6 -5.66 1.78 6.16
C LEU A 6 -6.45 2.12 7.43
N PRO A 7 -5.84 2.86 8.39
CA PRO A 7 -6.54 3.22 9.63
C PRO A 7 -7.84 3.97 9.36
N PRO A 8 -8.83 3.83 10.24
CA PRO A 8 -10.13 4.48 10.02
C PRO A 8 -10.07 6.01 10.03
N ASP A 9 -9.00 6.59 10.58
CA ASP A 9 -8.83 8.03 10.59
C ASP A 9 -8.08 8.55 9.37
N THR A 10 -7.82 7.69 8.39
CA THR A 10 -7.15 8.10 7.16
C THR A 10 -8.06 9.03 6.37
N PRO A 11 -7.57 10.20 5.97
CA PRO A 11 -8.41 11.13 5.21
C PRO A 11 -8.69 10.61 3.79
N ILE A 12 -9.75 11.12 3.20
CA ILE A 12 -10.05 10.84 1.81
C ILE A 12 -9.05 11.63 0.95
N LEU A 13 -8.44 10.96 -0.01
CA LEU A 13 -7.37 11.52 -0.81
C LEU A 13 -7.64 11.36 -2.30
N TYR A 14 -6.96 12.15 -3.10
CA TYR A 14 -6.97 11.93 -4.54
C TYR A 14 -6.16 10.67 -4.86
N GLU A 15 -6.35 10.17 -6.07
CA GLU A 15 -5.75 8.92 -6.50
C GLU A 15 -4.24 8.84 -6.19
N GLU A 16 -3.49 9.90 -6.55
CA GLU A 16 -2.05 9.89 -6.31
C GLU A 16 -1.70 9.85 -4.84
N GLY A 17 -2.42 10.62 -4.03
CA GLY A 17 -2.17 10.63 -2.59
C GLY A 17 -2.49 9.29 -1.96
N LEU A 18 -3.59 8.69 -2.39
CA LEU A 18 -3.97 7.37 -1.88
C LEU A 18 -2.93 6.32 -2.28
N TRP A 19 -2.45 6.38 -3.52
CA TRP A 19 -1.43 5.45 -4.00
C TRP A 19 -0.16 5.57 -3.17
N GLU A 20 0.25 6.79 -2.84
CA GLU A 20 1.44 6.99 -2.01
C GLU A 20 1.28 6.38 -0.62
N LEU A 21 0.12 6.55 -0.01
CA LEU A 21 -0.13 5.93 1.29
C LEU A 21 -0.10 4.41 1.21
N CYS A 22 -0.65 3.87 0.14
CA CYS A 22 -0.64 2.42 -0.06
C CYS A 22 0.79 1.91 -0.26
N THR A 23 1.61 2.67 -0.97
CA THR A 23 3.01 2.32 -1.15
C THR A 23 3.75 2.32 0.19
N ASP A 24 3.53 3.35 1.00
CA ASP A 24 4.15 3.41 2.32
C ASP A 24 3.74 2.21 3.18
N LYS A 25 2.47 1.84 3.10
CA LYS A 25 2.00 0.68 3.84
C LYS A 25 2.65 -0.60 3.34
N ALA A 26 2.83 -0.73 2.04
CA ALA A 26 3.50 -1.89 1.46
C ALA A 26 4.94 -1.99 1.95
N TYR A 27 5.66 -0.87 1.99
CA TYR A 27 7.01 -0.85 2.54
C TYR A 27 7.02 -1.29 3.99
N GLU A 28 6.08 -0.80 4.77
CA GLU A 28 5.98 -1.16 6.17
C GLU A 28 5.76 -2.67 6.35
N MET A 29 4.90 -3.24 5.51
CA MET A 29 4.63 -4.68 5.56
C MET A 29 5.84 -5.51 5.17
N MET A 30 6.69 -4.98 4.30
CA MET A 30 7.83 -5.72 3.76
C MET A 30 9.14 -5.42 4.46
N VAL A 31 9.14 -4.56 5.47
CA VAL A 31 10.37 -4.10 6.11
C VAL A 31 11.21 -5.26 6.65
N HIS A 32 10.58 -6.28 7.18
CA HIS A 32 11.29 -7.43 7.75
C HIS A 32 11.80 -8.41 6.69
N LYS A 33 11.34 -8.27 5.46
CA LYS A 33 11.73 -9.19 4.39
C LYS A 33 12.79 -8.60 3.47
N ARG A 34 13.11 -7.34 3.67
CA ARG A 34 14.03 -6.62 2.79
C ARG A 34 15.40 -7.31 2.69
N GLN A 35 15.89 -7.84 3.80
CA GLN A 35 17.20 -8.47 3.83
C GLN A 35 17.22 -9.88 3.24
N PHE A 36 16.05 -10.47 3.02
CA PHE A 36 15.94 -11.84 2.52
C PHE A 36 15.63 -11.90 1.02
N LEU A 37 15.31 -10.77 0.42
CA LEU A 37 14.91 -10.72 -0.99
C LEU A 37 15.91 -9.89 -1.78
N ASP A 38 16.13 -10.27 -3.03
CA ASP A 38 16.94 -9.44 -3.90
C ASP A 38 16.13 -8.20 -4.30
N LYS A 39 16.80 -7.20 -4.85
CA LYS A 39 16.18 -5.93 -5.13
C LYS A 39 14.99 -6.06 -6.08
N ASP A 40 15.15 -6.83 -7.14
CA ASP A 40 14.08 -6.97 -8.14
C ASP A 40 12.85 -7.65 -7.54
N THR A 41 13.05 -8.69 -6.75
CA THR A 41 11.95 -9.38 -6.09
C THR A 41 11.28 -8.47 -5.07
N TYR A 42 12.09 -7.72 -4.32
CA TYR A 42 11.57 -6.81 -3.33
C TYR A 42 10.70 -5.73 -3.98
N ASP A 43 11.22 -5.12 -5.06
CA ASP A 43 10.48 -4.07 -5.77
C ASP A 43 9.17 -4.61 -6.35
N TYR A 44 9.20 -5.83 -6.90
CA TYR A 44 8.01 -6.46 -7.41
C TYR A 44 6.97 -6.66 -6.31
N GLN A 45 7.41 -7.14 -5.16
CA GLN A 45 6.51 -7.36 -4.03
C GLN A 45 5.90 -6.05 -3.53
N ILE A 46 6.68 -4.99 -3.49
CA ILE A 46 6.16 -3.68 -3.08
C ILE A 46 5.05 -3.24 -4.03
N GLU A 47 5.28 -3.36 -5.32
CA GLU A 47 4.27 -2.98 -6.31
C GLU A 47 3.01 -3.84 -6.18
N TYR A 48 3.21 -5.14 -6.01
CA TYR A 48 2.11 -6.08 -5.84
C TYR A 48 1.24 -5.69 -4.63
N TRP A 49 1.88 -5.49 -3.48
CA TRP A 49 1.15 -5.18 -2.26
C TRP A 49 0.53 -3.79 -2.30
N THR A 50 1.21 -2.83 -2.93
CA THR A 50 0.64 -1.50 -3.10
C THR A 50 -0.68 -1.57 -3.86
N THR A 51 -0.70 -2.35 -4.95
CA THR A 51 -1.92 -2.53 -5.73
C THR A 51 -3.03 -3.16 -4.91
N LYS A 52 -2.69 -4.20 -4.14
CA LYS A 52 -3.69 -4.87 -3.30
C LYS A 52 -4.25 -3.94 -2.22
N ILE A 53 -3.37 -3.17 -1.60
CA ILE A 53 -3.80 -2.21 -0.57
C ILE A 53 -4.67 -1.14 -1.20
N TYR A 54 -4.29 -0.65 -2.36
CA TYR A 54 -5.06 0.37 -3.06
C TYR A 54 -6.48 -0.13 -3.35
N GLU A 55 -6.59 -1.34 -3.87
CA GLU A 55 -7.89 -1.92 -4.19
C GLU A 55 -8.76 -2.10 -2.94
N ALA A 56 -8.13 -2.43 -1.82
CA ALA A 56 -8.85 -2.62 -0.56
C ALA A 56 -9.33 -1.30 0.04
N ASN A 57 -8.81 -0.18 -0.43
CA ASN A 57 -9.11 1.14 0.14
C ASN A 57 -9.65 2.12 -0.88
N LEU A 58 -10.29 1.62 -1.92
CA LEU A 58 -10.85 2.50 -2.96
C LEU A 58 -11.89 3.46 -2.41
N HIS A 59 -12.54 3.11 -1.31
CA HIS A 59 -13.52 3.98 -0.70
C HIS A 59 -12.92 5.28 -0.17
N LEU A 60 -11.59 5.34 -0.03
CA LEU A 60 -10.89 6.55 0.41
C LEU A 60 -10.49 7.45 -0.74
N ARG A 61 -10.76 7.04 -1.96
CA ARG A 61 -10.44 7.82 -3.14
C ARG A 61 -11.49 8.90 -3.33
N GLY A 62 -11.04 10.14 -3.40
CA GLY A 62 -11.95 11.28 -3.44
C GLY A 62 -12.12 11.95 -4.79
N ASP A 63 -11.69 11.32 -5.85
CA ASP A 63 -11.66 11.92 -7.18
C ASP A 63 -12.68 11.31 -8.15
N ASP A 64 -13.82 10.95 -7.66
CA ASP A 64 -14.82 10.36 -8.56
C ASP A 64 -15.57 11.40 -9.40
#